data_0bb7c9708524b3c71b26d882fa937b9b
#
_entry.id   0bb7c9708524b3c71b26d882fa937b9b
#
_cell.length_a   1.000
_cell.length_b   1.000
_cell.length_c   1.000
_cell.angle_alpha   90.00
_cell.angle_beta   90.00
_cell.angle_gamma   90.00
#
_symmetry.space_group_name_H-M   'P 1'
#
loop_
_entity.id
_entity.type
_entity.pdbx_description
1 polymer ?
#
loop_
_entity_poly.entity_id
_entity_poly.type
_entity_poly.pdbx_seq_one_letter_code
_entity_poly.pdbx_strand_id
1 'polypeptide(L)'
;MLIIKVWSAQPGDYFCLSTKGKKGWRDTFFTPDEFGDIEEFLEDHEEDELYWCPHSFTRQSRRSEYYARPSNMLWADLDAVDPTTLDLRPSMAWQTSPGRFAAIWLLDGEPRRSLRRAFNQAIEADGGGWCITKVLRIPGTRNWKYANAPRGKVLWEHGPTYSLDAVARQYPVPNSAPQPLHRKGSSLEARAILDKYGVRGWLRQELLRGGEVGGERRHRMHWRLACELHEKGIPKDEAFVCLRDTPWNKHQFENKDDPDAWVWTLVAKVWK
;
A
#
# COMPACT_ATOMS: atom_id res chain seq x y z
N MET A 1 11.52 -11.75 -20.07
CA MET A 1 11.70 -10.62 -19.13
C MET A 1 11.12 -10.98 -17.76
N LEU A 2 11.79 -10.55 -16.63
CA LEU A 2 11.40 -10.92 -15.26
C LEU A 2 9.97 -10.48 -14.92
N ILE A 3 9.56 -9.25 -15.28
CA ILE A 3 8.23 -8.72 -14.96
C ILE A 3 7.10 -9.52 -15.62
N ILE A 4 7.26 -9.94 -16.87
CA ILE A 4 6.27 -10.78 -17.57
C ILE A 4 6.12 -12.12 -16.85
N LYS A 5 7.24 -12.72 -16.41
CA LYS A 5 7.22 -13.98 -15.66
C LYS A 5 6.41 -13.86 -14.35
N VAL A 6 6.57 -12.76 -13.61
CA VAL A 6 5.81 -12.51 -12.39
C VAL A 6 4.33 -12.27 -12.70
N TRP A 7 4.03 -11.49 -13.72
CA TRP A 7 2.65 -11.15 -14.09
C TRP A 7 1.89 -12.34 -14.66
N SER A 8 2.51 -13.14 -15.52
CA SER A 8 1.89 -14.35 -16.09
C SER A 8 1.51 -15.42 -15.06
N ALA A 9 2.11 -15.35 -13.87
CA ALA A 9 1.79 -16.26 -12.76
C ALA A 9 0.61 -15.77 -11.89
N GLN A 10 -0.01 -14.62 -12.23
CA GLN A 10 -1.05 -13.99 -11.42
C GLN A 10 -2.40 -13.94 -12.15
N PRO A 11 -3.52 -14.09 -11.42
CA PRO A 11 -4.81 -13.72 -11.95
C PRO A 11 -4.90 -12.20 -12.08
N GLY A 12 -5.38 -11.69 -13.20
CA GLY A 12 -5.61 -10.27 -13.35
C GLY A 12 -5.89 -9.86 -14.78
N ASP A 13 -6.59 -8.72 -14.89
CA ASP A 13 -7.01 -8.22 -16.19
C ASP A 13 -6.03 -7.17 -16.73
N TYR A 14 -5.39 -6.42 -15.79
CA TYR A 14 -4.51 -5.30 -16.14
C TYR A 14 -3.27 -5.28 -15.27
N PHE A 15 -2.14 -4.95 -15.88
CA PHE A 15 -0.82 -4.86 -15.27
C PHE A 15 -0.23 -3.47 -15.53
N CYS A 16 0.42 -2.88 -14.53
CA CYS A 16 0.77 -1.46 -14.57
C CYS A 16 2.29 -1.25 -14.66
N LEU A 17 2.72 -0.58 -15.72
CA LEU A 17 3.99 0.11 -15.80
C LEU A 17 3.80 1.58 -15.43
N SER A 18 4.79 2.17 -14.78
CA SER A 18 4.79 3.58 -14.42
C SER A 18 6.06 4.24 -14.94
N THR A 19 5.90 5.33 -15.66
CA THR A 19 7.00 6.20 -16.06
C THR A 19 7.05 7.43 -15.18
N LYS A 20 8.25 7.95 -14.92
CA LYS A 20 8.44 9.23 -14.25
C LYS A 20 9.41 10.08 -15.04
N GLY A 21 8.87 10.93 -15.91
CA GLY A 21 9.61 11.90 -16.70
C GLY A 21 9.50 13.32 -16.14
N LYS A 22 9.91 14.30 -16.94
CA LYS A 22 9.85 15.74 -16.60
C LYS A 22 8.43 16.23 -16.27
N LYS A 23 7.41 15.60 -16.83
CA LYS A 23 5.98 15.93 -16.61
C LYS A 23 5.36 15.24 -15.40
N GLY A 24 6.13 14.47 -14.63
CA GLY A 24 5.67 13.72 -13.46
C GLY A 24 5.42 12.24 -13.75
N TRP A 25 4.59 11.63 -12.89
CA TRP A 25 4.24 10.21 -12.97
C TRP A 25 3.11 9.96 -13.97
N ARG A 26 3.26 8.88 -14.76
CA ARG A 26 2.23 8.36 -15.64
C ARG A 26 2.14 6.85 -15.48
N ASP A 27 0.91 6.34 -15.27
CA ASP A 27 0.60 4.91 -15.22
C ASP A 27 0.05 4.46 -16.57
N THR A 28 0.61 3.39 -17.14
CA THR A 28 0.15 2.72 -18.36
C THR A 28 -0.21 1.28 -18.01
N PHE A 29 -1.35 0.81 -18.50
CA PHE A 29 -1.87 -0.51 -18.17
C PHE A 29 -1.86 -1.41 -19.40
N PHE A 30 -1.47 -2.66 -19.20
CA PHE A 30 -1.37 -3.70 -20.21
C PHE A 30 -2.25 -4.88 -19.83
N THR A 31 -2.92 -5.47 -20.80
CA THR A 31 -3.56 -6.79 -20.66
C THR A 31 -2.53 -7.89 -20.90
N PRO A 32 -2.80 -9.16 -20.52
CA PRO A 32 -1.91 -10.28 -20.84
C PRO A 32 -1.61 -10.42 -22.34
N ASP A 33 -2.57 -10.11 -23.21
CA ASP A 33 -2.42 -10.19 -24.67
C ASP A 33 -1.46 -9.11 -25.21
N GLU A 34 -1.26 -8.01 -24.46
CA GLU A 34 -0.37 -6.89 -24.81
C GLU A 34 1.05 -7.05 -24.21
N PHE A 35 1.36 -8.19 -23.59
CA PHE A 35 2.71 -8.40 -23.02
C PHE A 35 3.83 -8.40 -24.07
N GLY A 36 3.50 -8.67 -25.35
CA GLY A 36 4.42 -8.52 -26.48
C GLY A 36 4.89 -7.07 -26.71
N ASP A 37 4.07 -6.09 -26.38
CA ASP A 37 4.30 -4.67 -26.64
C ASP A 37 5.14 -3.99 -25.54
N ILE A 38 5.41 -4.72 -24.46
CA ILE A 38 6.13 -4.16 -23.29
C ILE A 38 7.58 -3.80 -23.66
N GLU A 39 8.25 -4.56 -24.49
CA GLU A 39 9.63 -4.28 -24.88
C GLU A 39 9.72 -2.99 -25.69
N GLU A 40 8.84 -2.80 -26.66
CA GLU A 40 8.71 -1.56 -27.43
C GLU A 40 8.37 -0.36 -26.51
N PHE A 41 7.43 -0.54 -25.58
CA PHE A 41 7.12 0.49 -24.60
C PHE A 41 8.32 0.90 -23.75
N LEU A 42 9.17 -0.06 -23.34
CA LEU A 42 10.37 0.24 -22.55
C LEU A 42 11.45 0.96 -23.36
N GLU A 43 11.57 0.64 -24.65
CA GLU A 43 12.49 1.31 -25.59
C GLU A 43 12.04 2.76 -25.83
N ASP A 44 10.77 2.99 -26.09
CA ASP A 44 10.18 4.32 -26.29
C ASP A 44 10.33 5.25 -25.08
N HIS A 45 10.47 4.68 -23.88
CA HIS A 45 10.60 5.40 -22.62
C HIS A 45 11.97 5.23 -21.97
N GLU A 46 13.02 4.88 -22.72
CA GLU A 46 14.34 4.59 -22.12
C GLU A 46 14.98 5.79 -21.41
N GLU A 47 14.55 7.02 -21.73
CA GLU A 47 15.00 8.26 -21.08
C GLU A 47 14.21 8.61 -19.81
N ASP A 48 13.15 7.84 -19.49
CA ASP A 48 12.35 8.02 -18.30
C ASP A 48 12.78 7.07 -17.17
N GLU A 49 12.41 7.41 -15.96
CA GLU A 49 12.47 6.49 -14.82
C GLU A 49 11.36 5.45 -14.96
N LEU A 50 11.71 4.19 -15.08
CA LEU A 50 10.80 3.10 -15.39
C LEU A 50 10.54 2.20 -14.18
N TYR A 51 9.26 2.01 -13.86
CA TYR A 51 8.79 1.23 -12.73
C TYR A 51 7.65 0.30 -13.15
N TRP A 52 7.42 -0.73 -12.37
CA TRP A 52 6.31 -1.67 -12.53
C TRP A 52 5.65 -1.98 -11.19
N CYS A 53 4.35 -2.25 -11.21
CA CYS A 53 3.65 -2.76 -10.04
C CYS A 53 3.67 -4.30 -10.08
N PRO A 54 4.15 -4.99 -9.01
CA PRO A 54 4.12 -6.45 -8.98
C PRO A 54 2.71 -7.05 -9.04
N HIS A 55 1.70 -6.31 -8.64
CA HIS A 55 0.30 -6.76 -8.61
C HIS A 55 -0.49 -6.34 -9.84
N SER A 56 -1.53 -7.12 -10.14
CA SER A 56 -2.51 -6.82 -11.18
C SER A 56 -3.64 -5.93 -10.68
N PHE A 57 -4.48 -5.48 -11.60
CA PHE A 57 -5.62 -4.59 -11.36
C PHE A 57 -6.86 -5.08 -12.08
N THR A 58 -8.03 -4.70 -11.56
CA THR A 58 -9.34 -4.99 -12.17
C THR A 58 -9.78 -3.91 -13.17
N ARG A 59 -9.08 -2.80 -13.24
CA ARG A 59 -9.36 -1.66 -14.14
C ARG A 59 -8.07 -0.92 -14.52
N GLN A 60 -8.04 -0.41 -15.75
CA GLN A 60 -6.94 0.39 -16.30
C GLN A 60 -7.04 1.90 -16.03
N SER A 61 -7.82 2.33 -15.01
CA SER A 61 -8.07 3.76 -14.81
C SER A 61 -7.01 4.46 -13.96
N ARG A 62 -6.50 3.77 -12.94
CA ARG A 62 -5.45 4.25 -12.06
C ARG A 62 -4.93 3.14 -11.15
N ARG A 63 -3.68 3.25 -10.71
CA ARG A 63 -3.05 2.38 -9.73
C ARG A 63 -3.55 2.73 -8.32
N SER A 64 -4.58 2.01 -7.87
CA SER A 64 -5.27 2.23 -6.60
C SER A 64 -5.47 0.92 -5.86
N GLU A 65 -5.33 0.90 -4.53
CA GLU A 65 -5.62 -0.28 -3.70
C GLU A 65 -7.03 -0.84 -3.94
N TYR A 66 -7.98 0.01 -4.29
CA TYR A 66 -9.36 -0.40 -4.57
C TYR A 66 -9.49 -1.30 -5.80
N TYR A 67 -8.61 -1.12 -6.79
CA TYR A 67 -8.59 -1.91 -8.02
C TYR A 67 -7.48 -2.96 -8.06
N ALA A 68 -6.53 -2.91 -7.13
CA ALA A 68 -5.44 -3.86 -7.07
C ALA A 68 -5.93 -5.24 -6.61
N ARG A 69 -5.44 -6.29 -7.26
CA ARG A 69 -5.60 -7.67 -6.83
C ARG A 69 -4.34 -8.09 -6.08
N PRO A 70 -4.46 -8.46 -4.82
CA PRO A 70 -3.36 -9.08 -4.11
C PRO A 70 -2.93 -10.38 -4.80
N SER A 71 -1.69 -10.76 -4.61
CA SER A 71 -1.10 -11.96 -5.18
C SER A 71 -0.28 -12.71 -4.14
N ASN A 72 0.03 -13.96 -4.44
CA ASN A 72 0.77 -14.87 -3.56
C ASN A 72 2.25 -14.49 -3.50
N MET A 73 2.56 -13.25 -3.05
CA MET A 73 3.93 -12.79 -2.92
C MET A 73 4.11 -11.73 -1.85
N LEU A 74 5.33 -11.64 -1.34
CA LEU A 74 5.88 -10.48 -0.67
C LEU A 74 6.87 -9.78 -1.61
N TRP A 75 7.10 -8.50 -1.40
CA TRP A 75 8.05 -7.70 -2.17
C TRP A 75 8.66 -6.63 -1.29
N ALA A 76 9.84 -6.17 -1.65
CA ALA A 76 10.53 -5.13 -0.93
C ALA A 76 11.38 -4.25 -1.86
N ASP A 77 11.45 -2.97 -1.53
CA ASP A 77 12.43 -2.03 -2.00
C ASP A 77 13.55 -1.99 -0.94
N LEU A 78 14.70 -2.56 -1.28
CA LEU A 78 15.82 -2.79 -0.35
C LEU A 78 16.86 -1.68 -0.56
N ASP A 79 16.65 -0.54 0.06
CA ASP A 79 17.50 0.64 -0.13
C ASP A 79 18.92 0.48 0.41
N ALA A 80 19.11 -0.29 1.48
CA ALA A 80 20.41 -0.48 2.13
C ALA A 80 20.67 -1.94 2.52
N VAL A 81 19.74 -2.85 2.22
CA VAL A 81 19.81 -4.26 2.61
C VAL A 81 20.21 -5.11 1.42
N ASP A 82 21.32 -5.84 1.53
CA ASP A 82 21.73 -6.81 0.52
C ASP A 82 20.82 -8.05 0.58
N PRO A 83 20.14 -8.42 -0.51
CA PRO A 83 19.24 -9.57 -0.52
C PRO A 83 19.94 -10.91 -0.27
N THR A 84 21.27 -10.98 -0.39
CA THR A 84 22.05 -12.18 -0.10
C THR A 84 22.24 -12.44 1.40
N THR A 85 22.06 -11.41 2.23
CA THR A 85 22.24 -11.48 3.69
C THR A 85 20.95 -11.74 4.44
N LEU A 86 19.81 -11.78 3.74
CA LEU A 86 18.51 -12.02 4.37
C LEU A 86 18.34 -13.50 4.74
N ASP A 87 17.85 -13.76 5.95
CA ASP A 87 17.55 -15.12 6.45
C ASP A 87 16.56 -15.85 5.53
N LEU A 88 15.58 -15.14 5.01
CA LEU A 88 14.66 -15.64 3.99
C LEU A 88 15.14 -15.16 2.60
N ARG A 89 15.84 -16.03 1.87
CA ARG A 89 16.36 -15.70 0.54
C ARG A 89 15.22 -15.35 -0.42
N PRO A 90 15.26 -14.20 -1.12
CA PRO A 90 14.24 -13.88 -2.12
C PRO A 90 14.11 -14.92 -3.24
N SER A 91 12.91 -15.13 -3.75
CA SER A 91 12.67 -15.93 -4.95
C SER A 91 13.27 -15.26 -6.18
N MET A 92 13.23 -13.94 -6.21
CA MET A 92 13.81 -13.10 -7.25
C MET A 92 14.43 -11.87 -6.62
N ALA A 93 15.58 -11.43 -7.12
CA ALA A 93 16.21 -10.19 -6.68
C ALA A 93 16.96 -9.51 -7.82
N TRP A 94 16.99 -8.20 -7.80
CA TRP A 94 17.74 -7.38 -8.74
C TRP A 94 18.28 -6.13 -8.08
N GLN A 95 19.40 -5.67 -8.59
CA GLN A 95 19.98 -4.40 -8.23
C GLN A 95 19.31 -3.29 -9.04
N THR A 96 18.85 -2.23 -8.39
CA THR A 96 18.21 -1.07 -9.01
C THR A 96 19.20 0.09 -9.25
N SER A 97 20.26 0.12 -8.46
CA SER A 97 21.44 1.00 -8.57
C SER A 97 22.52 0.46 -7.61
N PRO A 98 23.77 0.95 -7.66
CA PRO A 98 24.83 0.49 -6.75
C PRO A 98 24.38 0.54 -5.28
N GLY A 99 24.43 -0.61 -4.61
CA GLY A 99 24.03 -0.75 -3.19
C GLY A 99 22.52 -0.68 -2.91
N ARG A 100 21.66 -0.68 -3.94
CA ARG A 100 20.20 -0.67 -3.79
C ARG A 100 19.58 -1.78 -4.60
N PHE A 101 18.59 -2.44 -4.00
CA PHE A 101 18.01 -3.65 -4.55
C PHE A 101 16.49 -3.62 -4.47
N ALA A 102 15.87 -4.55 -5.16
CA ALA A 102 14.47 -4.91 -4.98
C ALA A 102 14.35 -6.43 -5.04
N ALA A 103 13.33 -6.96 -4.37
CA ALA A 103 13.17 -8.40 -4.26
C ALA A 103 11.70 -8.82 -4.15
N ILE A 104 11.45 -10.07 -4.55
CA ILE A 104 10.15 -10.74 -4.46
C ILE A 104 10.33 -12.10 -3.81
N TRP A 105 9.40 -12.47 -2.93
CA TRP A 105 9.24 -13.80 -2.34
C TRP A 105 7.92 -14.39 -2.79
N LEU A 106 7.96 -15.48 -3.52
CA LEU A 106 6.78 -16.23 -3.93
C LEU A 106 6.27 -17.08 -2.76
N LEU A 107 4.96 -17.11 -2.60
CA LEU A 107 4.27 -17.83 -1.53
C LEU A 107 3.26 -18.84 -2.10
N ASP A 108 2.87 -19.83 -1.30
CA ASP A 108 1.80 -20.77 -1.62
C ASP A 108 0.40 -20.21 -1.33
N GLY A 109 0.30 -19.00 -0.74
CA GLY A 109 -0.95 -18.32 -0.44
C GLY A 109 -0.80 -16.80 -0.38
N GLU A 110 -1.94 -16.10 -0.37
CA GLU A 110 -1.99 -14.64 -0.33
C GLU A 110 -1.66 -14.12 1.08
N PRO A 111 -0.60 -13.29 1.24
CA PRO A 111 -0.26 -12.72 2.53
C PRO A 111 -1.21 -11.59 2.91
N ARG A 112 -1.69 -11.57 4.14
CA ARG A 112 -2.47 -10.46 4.69
C ARG A 112 -1.64 -9.17 4.73
N ARG A 113 -2.31 -8.03 4.66
CA ARG A 113 -1.69 -6.69 4.75
C ARG A 113 -0.78 -6.54 5.97
N SER A 114 -1.21 -7.04 7.11
CA SER A 114 -0.44 -7.03 8.36
C SER A 114 0.88 -7.79 8.24
N LEU A 115 0.88 -8.97 7.60
CA LEU A 115 2.08 -9.73 7.36
C LEU A 115 3.02 -9.02 6.38
N ARG A 116 2.50 -8.46 5.28
CA ARG A 116 3.31 -7.66 4.34
C ARG A 116 4.05 -6.53 5.05
N ARG A 117 3.35 -5.82 5.94
CA ARG A 117 3.94 -4.73 6.73
C ARG A 117 4.97 -5.24 7.73
N ALA A 118 4.63 -6.28 8.52
CA ALA A 118 5.53 -6.86 9.51
C ALA A 118 6.81 -7.38 8.86
N PHE A 119 6.68 -8.09 7.75
CA PHE A 119 7.79 -8.59 6.96
C PHE A 119 8.71 -7.45 6.49
N ASN A 120 8.18 -6.42 5.81
CA ASN A 120 8.99 -5.28 5.34
C ASN A 120 9.70 -4.55 6.48
N GLN A 121 9.06 -4.42 7.65
CA GLN A 121 9.68 -3.82 8.83
C GLN A 121 10.80 -4.70 9.39
N ALA A 122 10.59 -6.02 9.46
CA ALA A 122 11.57 -6.94 10.01
C ALA A 122 12.85 -7.06 9.16
N ILE A 123 12.72 -6.93 7.83
CA ILE A 123 13.87 -6.94 6.91
C ILE A 123 14.43 -5.54 6.63
N GLU A 124 14.01 -4.52 7.39
CA GLU A 124 14.46 -3.13 7.25
C GLU A 124 14.30 -2.54 5.83
N ALA A 125 13.27 -2.97 5.10
CA ALA A 125 12.93 -2.44 3.79
C ALA A 125 12.28 -1.04 3.88
N ASP A 126 12.08 -0.38 2.72
CA ASP A 126 11.37 0.91 2.65
C ASP A 126 10.02 0.83 3.40
N GLY A 127 9.84 1.72 4.38
CA GLY A 127 8.70 1.72 5.30
C GLY A 127 7.32 1.85 4.62
N GLY A 128 7.26 2.30 3.36
CA GLY A 128 6.04 2.32 2.52
C GLY A 128 5.95 1.16 1.53
N GLY A 129 6.96 0.29 1.48
CA GLY A 129 7.15 -0.74 0.46
C GLY A 129 6.10 -1.85 0.44
N TRP A 130 5.39 -2.08 1.52
CA TRP A 130 4.39 -3.16 1.68
C TRP A 130 3.03 -2.90 1.01
N CYS A 131 2.79 -1.70 0.47
CA CYS A 131 1.53 -1.36 -0.18
C CYS A 131 1.38 -2.06 -1.53
N ILE A 132 0.22 -2.70 -1.81
CA ILE A 132 -0.04 -3.43 -3.06
C ILE A 132 -0.05 -2.54 -4.32
N THR A 133 0.05 -1.24 -4.16
CA THR A 133 0.22 -0.30 -5.27
C THR A 133 1.64 0.25 -5.37
N LYS A 134 2.57 -0.25 -4.55
CA LYS A 134 3.99 0.12 -4.66
C LYS A 134 4.52 -0.31 -6.02
N VAL A 135 5.29 0.57 -6.61
CA VAL A 135 6.05 0.24 -7.82
C VAL A 135 7.52 0.01 -7.48
N LEU A 136 8.11 -0.94 -8.16
CA LEU A 136 9.52 -1.27 -8.11
C LEU A 136 10.18 -0.87 -9.42
N ARG A 137 11.46 -0.49 -9.39
CA ARG A 137 12.20 -0.20 -10.62
C ARG A 137 12.31 -1.45 -11.49
N ILE A 138 12.10 -1.29 -12.79
CA ILE A 138 12.21 -2.39 -13.75
C ILE A 138 13.67 -2.85 -13.86
N PRO A 139 13.94 -4.15 -13.71
CA PRO A 139 15.28 -4.71 -13.93
C PRO A 139 15.81 -4.39 -15.35
N GLY A 140 17.09 -4.04 -15.46
CA GLY A 140 17.73 -3.74 -16.76
C GLY A 140 17.54 -2.31 -17.24
N THR A 141 16.66 -1.50 -16.63
CA THR A 141 16.46 -0.10 -17.01
C THR A 141 17.47 0.84 -16.34
N ARG A 142 17.62 2.04 -16.88
CA ARG A 142 18.50 3.07 -16.33
C ARG A 142 17.88 3.74 -15.09
N ASN A 143 18.73 4.12 -14.16
CA ASN A 143 18.33 4.90 -12.99
C ASN A 143 18.79 6.36 -13.16
N TRP A 144 17.95 7.18 -13.73
CA TRP A 144 18.22 8.57 -14.06
C TRP A 144 18.31 9.50 -12.85
N LYS A 145 18.10 8.99 -11.63
CA LYS A 145 18.37 9.74 -10.38
C LYS A 145 19.86 10.02 -10.18
N TYR A 146 20.73 9.27 -10.86
CA TYR A 146 22.19 9.41 -10.76
C TYR A 146 22.76 9.94 -12.08
N ALA A 147 23.78 10.80 -11.98
CA ALA A 147 24.40 11.41 -13.15
C ALA A 147 24.96 10.39 -14.17
N ASN A 148 25.44 9.24 -13.69
CA ASN A 148 25.94 8.14 -14.51
C ASN A 148 24.85 7.17 -15.00
N ALA A 149 23.58 7.43 -14.64
CA ALA A 149 22.42 6.64 -15.01
C ALA A 149 22.67 5.11 -15.03
N PRO A 150 23.07 4.50 -13.91
CA PRO A 150 23.43 3.08 -13.86
C PRO A 150 22.24 2.21 -14.29
N ARG A 151 22.51 1.13 -15.02
CA ARG A 151 21.49 0.13 -15.35
C ARG A 151 21.31 -0.85 -14.19
N GLY A 152 20.06 -1.15 -13.88
CA GLY A 152 19.72 -2.23 -12.97
C GLY A 152 20.18 -3.59 -13.50
N LYS A 153 20.46 -4.54 -12.60
CA LYS A 153 20.94 -5.89 -12.94
C LYS A 153 20.17 -6.94 -12.18
N VAL A 154 19.61 -7.93 -12.89
CA VAL A 154 19.05 -9.13 -12.26
C VAL A 154 20.18 -9.90 -11.56
N LEU A 155 19.98 -10.23 -10.28
CA LEU A 155 20.91 -11.05 -9.50
C LEU A 155 20.52 -12.52 -9.63
N TRP A 156 19.26 -12.85 -9.43
CA TRP A 156 18.66 -14.16 -9.72
C TRP A 156 17.14 -14.04 -9.89
N GLU A 157 16.54 -15.01 -10.57
CA GLU A 157 15.11 -15.07 -10.86
C GLU A 157 14.49 -16.47 -10.66
N HIS A 158 15.25 -17.35 -10.03
CA HIS A 158 14.85 -18.72 -9.73
C HIS A 158 15.22 -19.05 -8.29
N GLY A 159 14.36 -18.71 -7.37
CA GLY A 159 14.49 -19.04 -5.95
C GLY A 159 13.28 -19.85 -5.47
N PRO A 160 13.22 -20.16 -4.17
CA PRO A 160 12.18 -20.97 -3.59
C PRO A 160 10.82 -20.28 -3.57
N THR A 161 9.76 -21.08 -3.54
CA THR A 161 8.43 -20.68 -3.10
C THR A 161 8.27 -21.08 -1.64
N TYR A 162 7.72 -20.20 -0.82
CA TYR A 162 7.61 -20.40 0.63
C TYR A 162 6.18 -20.69 1.05
N SER A 163 6.06 -21.47 2.13
CA SER A 163 4.78 -21.59 2.81
C SER A 163 4.41 -20.28 3.51
N LEU A 164 3.21 -19.78 3.24
CA LEU A 164 2.67 -18.59 3.90
C LEU A 164 2.69 -18.72 5.42
N ASP A 165 2.32 -19.90 5.95
CA ASP A 165 2.33 -20.17 7.38
C ASP A 165 3.73 -20.16 7.97
N ALA A 166 4.74 -20.67 7.26
CA ALA A 166 6.13 -20.64 7.70
C ALA A 166 6.65 -19.20 7.77
N VAL A 167 6.36 -18.38 6.76
CA VAL A 167 6.72 -16.97 6.75
C VAL A 167 6.00 -16.21 7.86
N ALA A 168 4.70 -16.47 8.09
CA ALA A 168 3.93 -15.82 9.14
C ALA A 168 4.46 -16.16 10.56
N ARG A 169 4.98 -17.36 10.75
CA ARG A 169 5.65 -17.74 12.02
C ARG A 169 7.01 -17.08 12.20
N GLN A 170 7.78 -16.96 11.14
CA GLN A 170 9.12 -16.32 11.19
C GLN A 170 9.04 -14.81 11.37
N TYR A 171 8.03 -14.17 10.78
CA TYR A 171 7.77 -12.73 10.83
C TYR A 171 6.41 -12.44 11.48
N PRO A 172 6.28 -12.72 12.78
CA PRO A 172 5.02 -12.55 13.46
C PRO A 172 4.57 -11.09 13.36
N VAL A 173 3.32 -10.90 13.00
CA VAL A 173 2.70 -9.57 13.09
C VAL A 173 2.82 -9.13 14.55
N PRO A 174 3.54 -8.02 14.85
CA PRO A 174 3.60 -7.54 16.21
C PRO A 174 2.16 -7.43 16.70
N ASN A 175 1.86 -8.08 17.83
CA ASN A 175 0.63 -7.74 18.54
C ASN A 175 0.69 -6.23 18.69
N SER A 176 -0.09 -5.50 17.89
CA SER A 176 -0.28 -4.08 18.10
C SER A 176 -0.51 -3.96 19.59
N ALA A 177 0.34 -3.17 20.28
CA ALA A 177 0.18 -2.94 21.71
C ALA A 177 -1.32 -2.78 21.92
N PRO A 178 -1.95 -3.49 22.91
CA PRO A 178 -3.40 -3.55 23.00
C PRO A 178 -3.89 -2.14 22.87
N GLN A 179 -4.34 -1.80 21.65
CA GLN A 179 -5.05 -0.56 21.46
C GLN A 179 -6.20 -0.72 22.43
N PRO A 180 -6.44 0.24 23.32
CA PRO A 180 -7.47 0.10 24.29
C PRO A 180 -8.66 -0.47 23.55
N LEU A 181 -9.18 -1.62 24.02
CA LEU A 181 -10.26 -2.37 23.39
C LEU A 181 -11.46 -1.43 23.29
N HIS A 182 -11.42 -0.56 22.29
CA HIS A 182 -12.56 0.22 21.92
C HIS A 182 -13.54 -0.79 21.32
N ARG A 183 -14.40 -1.29 22.20
CA ARG A 183 -15.61 -2.00 21.78
C ARG A 183 -16.18 -1.20 20.62
N LYS A 184 -16.68 -1.85 19.59
CA LYS A 184 -17.46 -1.20 18.53
C LYS A 184 -18.43 -0.25 19.18
N GLY A 185 -18.09 1.04 19.25
CA GLY A 185 -18.96 2.07 19.76
C GLY A 185 -20.19 2.06 18.88
N SER A 186 -21.34 2.06 19.49
CA SER A 186 -22.59 2.25 18.75
C SER A 186 -22.67 3.70 18.29
N SER A 187 -23.49 3.99 17.30
CA SER A 187 -23.83 5.36 16.92
C SER A 187 -24.38 6.20 18.11
N LEU A 188 -24.78 5.54 19.18
CA LEU A 188 -25.21 6.14 20.47
C LEU A 188 -24.01 6.73 21.24
N GLU A 189 -22.83 6.07 21.22
CA GLU A 189 -21.64 6.56 21.90
C GLU A 189 -21.11 7.83 21.22
N ALA A 190 -21.01 7.82 19.88
CA ALA A 190 -20.63 9.02 19.12
C ALA A 190 -21.62 10.18 19.35
N ARG A 191 -22.94 9.91 19.43
CA ARG A 191 -23.97 10.92 19.74
C ARG A 191 -23.74 11.53 21.10
N ALA A 192 -23.50 10.70 22.12
CA ALA A 192 -23.27 11.18 23.49
C ALA A 192 -22.04 12.09 23.57
N ILE A 193 -20.96 11.73 22.89
CA ILE A 193 -19.75 12.57 22.79
C ILE A 193 -20.07 13.91 22.13
N LEU A 194 -20.76 13.90 20.99
CA LEU A 194 -21.12 15.12 20.28
C LEU A 194 -22.05 16.02 21.11
N ASP A 195 -22.95 15.45 21.92
CA ASP A 195 -23.81 16.18 22.83
C ASP A 195 -23.00 16.82 23.97
N LYS A 196 -22.08 16.06 24.57
CA LYS A 196 -21.17 16.53 25.65
C LYS A 196 -20.38 17.78 25.23
N TYR A 197 -19.91 17.85 23.99
CA TYR A 197 -19.13 18.97 23.46
C TYR A 197 -19.98 20.00 22.69
N GLY A 198 -21.30 19.89 22.74
CA GLY A 198 -22.20 20.83 22.06
C GLY A 198 -22.04 20.89 20.56
N VAL A 199 -21.57 19.81 19.94
CA VAL A 199 -21.35 19.75 18.46
C VAL A 199 -22.71 19.76 17.77
N ARG A 200 -22.95 20.79 16.94
CA ARG A 200 -24.20 21.02 16.21
C ARG A 200 -23.95 21.30 14.75
N GLY A 201 -25.03 21.51 13.99
CA GLY A 201 -24.97 21.90 12.58
C GLY A 201 -24.35 20.84 11.67
N TRP A 202 -23.67 21.31 10.64
CA TRP A 202 -23.15 20.46 9.57
C TRP A 202 -22.19 19.37 10.08
N LEU A 203 -21.29 19.69 11.01
CA LEU A 203 -20.31 18.74 11.54
C LEU A 203 -21.00 17.52 12.17
N ARG A 204 -22.02 17.76 13.01
CA ARG A 204 -22.81 16.69 13.61
C ARG A 204 -23.56 15.87 12.54
N GLN A 205 -24.12 16.56 11.57
CA GLN A 205 -24.86 15.91 10.47
C GLN A 205 -23.94 14.99 9.66
N GLU A 206 -22.76 15.45 9.27
CA GLU A 206 -21.79 14.66 8.51
C GLU A 206 -21.25 13.46 9.32
N LEU A 207 -20.98 13.65 10.61
CA LEU A 207 -20.50 12.56 11.47
C LEU A 207 -21.52 11.45 11.67
N LEU A 208 -22.82 11.80 11.74
CA LEU A 208 -23.88 10.83 12.05
C LEU A 208 -24.60 10.27 10.82
N ARG A 209 -24.74 11.04 9.77
CA ARG A 209 -25.53 10.67 8.59
C ARG A 209 -24.68 10.36 7.37
N GLY A 210 -23.52 11.05 7.22
CA GLY A 210 -22.67 10.94 6.04
C GLY A 210 -23.37 11.24 4.74
N GLY A 211 -22.68 11.00 3.64
CA GLY A 211 -23.23 11.11 2.30
C GLY A 211 -22.67 10.01 1.39
N GLU A 212 -23.42 9.63 0.37
CA GLU A 212 -22.96 8.74 -0.70
C GLU A 212 -21.94 9.46 -1.58
N VAL A 213 -20.66 9.35 -1.28
CA VAL A 213 -19.61 9.98 -2.07
C VAL A 213 -18.42 9.05 -2.29
N GLY A 214 -17.99 8.91 -3.53
CA GLY A 214 -16.88 8.05 -3.94
C GLY A 214 -15.49 8.52 -3.47
N GLY A 215 -14.63 7.56 -3.28
CA GLY A 215 -13.18 7.52 -3.08
C GLY A 215 -12.46 8.75 -2.49
N GLU A 216 -12.02 9.70 -3.32
CA GLU A 216 -11.18 10.84 -2.86
C GLU A 216 -11.93 11.86 -2.00
N ARG A 217 -13.21 12.12 -2.29
CA ARG A 217 -14.04 13.02 -1.46
C ARG A 217 -14.22 12.46 -0.06
N ARG A 218 -14.33 11.13 0.09
CA ARG A 218 -14.49 10.44 1.37
C ARG A 218 -13.27 10.63 2.26
N HIS A 219 -12.06 10.47 1.71
CA HIS A 219 -10.83 10.67 2.46
C HIS A 219 -10.64 12.13 2.91
N ARG A 220 -10.89 13.09 2.01
CA ARG A 220 -10.84 14.52 2.35
C ARG A 220 -11.86 14.90 3.42
N MET A 221 -13.07 14.37 3.32
CA MET A 221 -14.09 14.62 4.32
C MET A 221 -13.70 14.06 5.68
N HIS A 222 -13.22 12.83 5.72
CA HIS A 222 -12.79 12.21 6.97
C HIS A 222 -11.65 13.00 7.65
N TRP A 223 -10.68 13.48 6.88
CA TRP A 223 -9.64 14.39 7.37
C TRP A 223 -10.23 15.70 7.90
N ARG A 224 -11.12 16.34 7.15
CA ARG A 224 -11.79 17.58 7.58
C ARG A 224 -12.57 17.41 8.88
N LEU A 225 -13.33 16.31 9.01
CA LEU A 225 -14.04 15.99 10.23
C LEU A 225 -13.09 15.85 11.43
N ALA A 226 -11.93 15.22 11.24
CA ALA A 226 -10.92 15.10 12.29
C ALA A 226 -10.37 16.48 12.72
N CYS A 227 -10.06 17.37 11.80
CA CYS A 227 -9.62 18.73 12.11
C CYS A 227 -10.68 19.51 12.88
N GLU A 228 -11.93 19.45 12.46
CA GLU A 228 -13.04 20.14 13.13
C GLU A 228 -13.30 19.63 14.56
N LEU A 229 -13.17 18.31 14.78
CA LEU A 229 -13.26 17.74 16.12
C LEU A 229 -12.13 18.22 17.02
N HIS A 230 -10.91 18.31 16.47
CA HIS A 230 -9.76 18.84 17.18
C HIS A 230 -9.94 20.33 17.55
N GLU A 231 -10.41 21.15 16.61
CA GLU A 231 -10.71 22.58 16.85
C GLU A 231 -11.78 22.79 17.90
N LYS A 232 -12.70 21.82 18.06
CA LYS A 232 -13.70 21.82 19.15
C LYS A 232 -13.13 21.35 20.50
N GLY A 233 -11.86 21.05 20.59
CA GLY A 233 -11.21 20.58 21.81
C GLY A 233 -11.65 19.19 22.28
N ILE A 234 -12.18 18.36 21.36
CA ILE A 234 -12.56 17.00 21.68
C ILE A 234 -11.31 16.16 21.89
N PRO A 235 -11.16 15.42 23.01
CA PRO A 235 -10.01 14.57 23.25
C PRO A 235 -9.80 13.52 22.18
N LYS A 236 -8.56 13.11 21.98
CA LYS A 236 -8.11 12.18 20.96
C LYS A 236 -8.93 10.88 20.92
N ASP A 237 -9.17 10.28 22.08
CA ASP A 237 -9.89 9.01 22.20
C ASP A 237 -11.38 9.14 21.87
N GLU A 238 -12.01 10.22 22.29
CA GLU A 238 -13.41 10.51 22.00
C GLU A 238 -13.60 10.89 20.50
N ALA A 239 -12.67 11.63 19.95
CA ALA A 239 -12.67 11.92 18.52
C ALA A 239 -12.47 10.67 17.66
N PHE A 240 -11.63 9.72 18.12
CA PHE A 240 -11.50 8.42 17.47
C PHE A 240 -12.84 7.70 17.37
N VAL A 241 -13.63 7.65 18.45
CA VAL A 241 -14.96 7.02 18.44
C VAL A 241 -15.88 7.66 17.40
N CYS A 242 -15.94 8.99 17.36
CA CYS A 242 -16.75 9.71 16.38
C CYS A 242 -16.31 9.44 14.93
N LEU A 243 -15.00 9.38 14.68
CA LEU A 243 -14.44 9.16 13.35
C LEU A 243 -14.50 7.69 12.92
N ARG A 244 -14.45 6.76 13.84
CA ARG A 244 -14.61 5.33 13.56
C ARG A 244 -16.02 5.02 13.09
N ASP A 245 -17.02 5.57 13.77
CA ASP A 245 -18.43 5.25 13.54
C ASP A 245 -19.08 6.10 12.43
N THR A 246 -18.39 7.11 11.91
CA THR A 246 -18.92 7.93 10.82
C THR A 246 -19.04 7.16 9.51
N PRO A 247 -20.13 7.36 8.73
CA PRO A 247 -20.27 6.79 7.39
C PRO A 247 -19.15 7.17 6.41
N TRP A 248 -18.37 8.21 6.70
CA TRP A 248 -17.19 8.60 5.94
C TRP A 248 -15.99 7.69 6.18
N ASN A 249 -15.99 6.86 7.22
CA ASN A 249 -14.97 5.85 7.46
C ASN A 249 -15.14 4.69 6.49
N LYS A 250 -14.45 4.78 5.33
CA LYS A 250 -14.50 3.74 4.29
C LYS A 250 -14.04 2.36 4.78
N HIS A 251 -13.23 2.33 5.82
CA HIS A 251 -12.62 1.09 6.33
C HIS A 251 -13.58 0.25 7.17
N GLN A 252 -14.74 0.79 7.58
CA GLN A 252 -15.82 0.01 8.18
C GLN A 252 -16.40 -1.03 7.21
N PHE A 253 -16.40 -0.72 5.90
CA PHE A 253 -17.08 -1.49 4.86
C PHE A 253 -16.10 -2.31 4.01
N GLU A 254 -14.82 -2.13 4.20
CA GLU A 254 -13.78 -2.88 3.52
C GLU A 254 -13.27 -3.96 4.49
N ASN A 255 -13.16 -5.20 4.00
CA ASN A 255 -12.65 -6.34 4.77
C ASN A 255 -11.13 -6.14 4.99
N LYS A 256 -10.74 -5.25 5.90
CA LYS A 256 -9.36 -4.93 6.25
C LYS A 256 -8.99 -5.54 7.58
N ASP A 257 -7.76 -6.00 7.71
CA ASP A 257 -7.22 -6.67 8.90
C ASP A 257 -7.33 -5.81 10.18
N ASP A 258 -7.30 -4.48 10.06
CA ASP A 258 -7.45 -3.55 11.16
C ASP A 258 -8.05 -2.21 10.67
N PRO A 259 -9.37 -2.10 10.59
CA PRO A 259 -10.04 -0.86 10.17
C PRO A 259 -9.81 0.30 11.16
N ASP A 260 -9.54 0.01 12.43
CA ASP A 260 -9.35 1.00 13.47
C ASP A 260 -7.94 1.62 13.42
N ALA A 261 -6.91 0.86 13.03
CA ALA A 261 -5.55 1.37 12.90
C ALA A 261 -5.44 2.56 11.94
N TRP A 262 -6.25 2.57 10.87
CA TRP A 262 -6.27 3.69 9.95
C TRP A 262 -6.87 4.95 10.59
N VAL A 263 -7.97 4.82 11.33
CA VAL A 263 -8.60 5.94 12.05
C VAL A 263 -7.63 6.48 13.10
N TRP A 264 -6.94 5.61 13.85
CA TRP A 264 -5.91 6.02 14.80
C TRP A 264 -4.76 6.76 14.14
N THR A 265 -4.33 6.32 12.95
CA THR A 265 -3.30 7.02 12.18
C THR A 265 -3.76 8.42 11.77
N LEU A 266 -5.02 8.57 11.38
CA LEU A 266 -5.63 9.87 11.05
C LEU A 266 -5.66 10.78 12.28
N VAL A 267 -6.19 10.27 13.39
CA VAL A 267 -6.30 10.99 14.66
C VAL A 267 -4.92 11.40 15.16
N ALA A 268 -3.94 10.50 15.14
CA ALA A 268 -2.57 10.80 15.57
C ALA A 268 -1.87 11.91 14.75
N LYS A 269 -2.28 12.11 13.51
CA LYS A 269 -1.74 13.20 12.66
C LYS A 269 -2.34 14.56 12.99
N VAL A 270 -3.57 14.60 13.48
CA VAL A 270 -4.29 15.84 13.78
C VAL A 270 -4.04 16.30 15.22
N TRP A 271 -3.95 15.35 16.17
CA TRP A 271 -3.67 15.62 17.60
C TRP A 271 -2.16 15.55 17.92
N LYS A 272 -1.34 16.15 17.09
CA LYS A 272 0.12 16.27 17.34
C LYS A 272 0.45 17.25 18.44
#